data_51e8e40889bae18167f8307b4cae3798
#
_entry.id   51e8e40889bae18167f8307b4cae3798
#
_cell.length_a   1.000
_cell.length_b   1.000
_cell.length_c   1.000
_cell.angle_alpha   90.00
_cell.angle_beta   90.00
_cell.angle_gamma   90.00
#
_symmetry.space_group_name_H-M   'P 1'
#
loop_
_entity.id
_entity.type
_entity.pdbx_description
1 polymer ?
#
loop_
_entity_poly.entity_id
_entity_poly.type
_entity_poly.pdbx_seq_one_letter_code
_entity_poly.pdbx_strand_id
1 'polypeptide(L)'
;GGTDVGPLIQMPSALAIPMNMKRYNWGFETEPEPHLNGRRLATPRGKVVGGSSSINGMVYVRGHARDFDTWEAMGARGWAYKHVLAYFKRMENSSGGEEGWRGVDGPMHVKRGTRLNPLYQAFIEAGREAGYSVTADYNGHQQEGFGAMEMTVHNGFRWSAANAYLRPALKRKTVKLVTRAFARRIVLE
;
A
#
# COMPACT_ATOMS: atom_id res chain seq x y z
N GLY A 1 4.00 -19.63 -1.59
CA GLY A 1 2.69 -19.36 -2.17
C GLY A 1 2.62 -19.68 -3.66
N GLY A 2 1.42 -19.59 -4.22
CA GLY A 2 1.16 -19.75 -5.65
C GLY A 2 1.29 -18.47 -6.46
N THR A 3 0.84 -18.50 -7.72
CA THR A 3 0.82 -17.34 -8.61
C THR A 3 -0.30 -16.36 -8.27
N ASP A 4 -0.14 -15.11 -8.68
CA ASP A 4 -1.09 -14.00 -8.46
C ASP A 4 -1.97 -13.68 -9.68
N VAL A 5 -2.01 -14.56 -10.70
CA VAL A 5 -2.70 -14.29 -11.98
C VAL A 5 -4.22 -14.53 -11.95
N GLY A 6 -4.78 -14.94 -10.83
CA GLY A 6 -6.22 -15.21 -10.71
C GLY A 6 -7.06 -13.92 -10.71
N PRO A 7 -8.30 -13.94 -11.27
CA PRO A 7 -9.17 -12.77 -11.34
C PRO A 7 -9.50 -12.18 -9.96
N LEU A 8 -9.66 -13.00 -8.94
CA LEU A 8 -9.93 -12.54 -7.56
C LEU A 8 -8.82 -11.69 -6.97
N ILE A 9 -7.57 -11.89 -7.41
CA ILE A 9 -6.44 -11.05 -7.00
C ILE A 9 -6.36 -9.78 -7.82
N GLN A 10 -6.53 -9.90 -9.14
CA GLN A 10 -6.32 -8.78 -10.06
C GLN A 10 -7.47 -7.76 -10.04
N MET A 11 -8.68 -8.20 -9.70
CA MET A 11 -9.88 -7.35 -9.69
C MET A 11 -9.97 -6.52 -8.39
N PRO A 12 -9.87 -5.18 -8.44
CA PRO A 12 -9.89 -4.33 -7.25
C PRO A 12 -11.15 -4.50 -6.39
N SER A 13 -12.32 -4.65 -7.00
CA SER A 13 -13.59 -4.83 -6.28
C SER A 13 -13.68 -6.13 -5.48
N ALA A 14 -12.84 -7.12 -5.77
CA ALA A 14 -12.78 -8.38 -5.05
C ALA A 14 -11.87 -8.34 -3.80
N LEU A 15 -11.39 -7.17 -3.39
CA LEU A 15 -10.32 -7.00 -2.38
C LEU A 15 -10.49 -7.84 -1.10
N ALA A 16 -11.70 -8.01 -0.60
CA ALA A 16 -11.97 -8.78 0.63
C ALA A 16 -11.90 -10.31 0.43
N ILE A 17 -12.06 -10.80 -0.79
CA ILE A 17 -12.15 -12.24 -1.06
C ILE A 17 -10.80 -12.93 -0.87
N PRO A 18 -9.70 -12.55 -1.55
CA PRO A 18 -8.42 -13.23 -1.38
C PRO A 18 -7.86 -13.10 0.03
N MET A 19 -8.17 -12.02 0.74
CA MET A 19 -7.76 -11.79 2.12
C MET A 19 -8.33 -12.84 3.08
N ASN A 20 -9.52 -13.36 2.80
CA ASN A 20 -10.22 -14.37 3.62
C ASN A 20 -10.03 -15.81 3.10
N MET A 21 -9.28 -16.02 1.99
CA MET A 21 -9.08 -17.36 1.43
C MET A 21 -7.77 -17.98 1.90
N LYS A 22 -7.80 -19.16 2.51
CA LYS A 22 -6.62 -19.94 2.92
C LYS A 22 -5.60 -20.18 1.79
N ARG A 23 -6.07 -20.16 0.53
CA ARG A 23 -5.21 -20.27 -0.66
C ARG A 23 -4.23 -19.12 -0.79
N TYR A 24 -4.65 -17.88 -0.44
CA TYR A 24 -3.91 -16.64 -0.65
C TYR A 24 -3.45 -15.97 0.64
N ASN A 25 -3.91 -16.44 1.80
CA ASN A 25 -3.60 -15.91 3.12
C ASN A 25 -2.94 -16.98 3.99
N TRP A 26 -1.93 -16.60 4.76
CA TRP A 26 -1.29 -17.48 5.74
C TRP A 26 -2.21 -17.81 6.91
N GLY A 27 -3.18 -16.95 7.21
CA GLY A 27 -4.14 -17.13 8.30
C GLY A 27 -3.53 -16.90 9.69
N PHE A 28 -2.61 -15.96 9.81
CA PHE A 28 -2.08 -15.58 11.11
C PHE A 28 -3.12 -14.83 11.95
N GLU A 29 -3.05 -15.02 13.25
CA GLU A 29 -3.86 -14.33 14.25
C GLU A 29 -2.94 -13.80 15.37
N THR A 30 -3.40 -12.77 16.08
CA THR A 30 -2.70 -12.32 17.30
C THR A 30 -2.82 -13.35 18.42
N GLU A 31 -1.99 -13.21 19.44
CA GLU A 31 -2.31 -13.80 20.73
C GLU A 31 -3.61 -13.18 21.28
N PRO A 32 -4.26 -13.83 22.28
CA PRO A 32 -5.46 -13.25 22.88
C PRO A 32 -5.18 -11.85 23.43
N GLU A 33 -5.98 -10.87 23.01
CA GLU A 33 -5.84 -9.47 23.42
C GLU A 33 -6.63 -9.22 24.73
N PRO A 34 -5.99 -9.04 25.87
CA PRO A 34 -6.67 -8.92 27.17
C PRO A 34 -7.70 -7.79 27.24
N HIS A 35 -7.37 -6.65 26.60
CA HIS A 35 -8.24 -5.46 26.57
C HIS A 35 -9.35 -5.54 25.52
N LEU A 36 -9.42 -6.60 24.76
CA LEU A 36 -10.47 -6.89 23.78
C LEU A 36 -11.23 -8.17 24.12
N ASN A 37 -11.48 -8.43 25.40
CA ASN A 37 -12.18 -9.62 25.88
C ASN A 37 -11.54 -10.94 25.45
N GLY A 38 -10.22 -10.99 25.37
CA GLY A 38 -9.49 -12.18 24.97
C GLY A 38 -9.62 -12.55 23.49
N ARG A 39 -10.12 -11.65 22.65
CA ARG A 39 -10.25 -11.93 21.21
C ARG A 39 -8.89 -12.09 20.53
N ARG A 40 -8.83 -13.02 19.59
CA ARG A 40 -7.76 -13.11 18.60
C ARG A 40 -8.15 -12.32 17.35
N LEU A 41 -7.27 -11.48 16.88
CA LEU A 41 -7.50 -10.67 15.68
C LEU A 41 -6.80 -11.30 14.47
N ALA A 42 -7.54 -11.48 13.39
CA ALA A 42 -6.95 -11.93 12.13
C ALA A 42 -5.93 -10.90 11.62
N THR A 43 -4.73 -11.37 11.29
CA THR A 43 -3.63 -10.58 10.74
C THR A 43 -3.25 -11.09 9.34
N PRO A 44 -4.05 -10.80 8.31
CA PRO A 44 -3.86 -11.36 6.98
C PRO A 44 -2.46 -11.04 6.41
N ARG A 45 -1.78 -12.07 5.88
CA ARG A 45 -0.52 -11.94 5.15
C ARG A 45 -0.59 -12.78 3.88
N GLY A 46 -0.18 -12.18 2.76
CA GLY A 46 -0.29 -12.82 1.46
C GLY A 46 0.62 -14.04 1.30
N LYS A 47 0.01 -15.18 0.96
CA LYS A 47 0.65 -16.44 0.61
C LYS A 47 0.61 -16.65 -0.91
N VAL A 48 1.12 -15.67 -1.64
CA VAL A 48 1.01 -15.56 -3.10
C VAL A 48 2.15 -14.70 -3.64
N VAL A 49 2.46 -14.81 -4.92
CA VAL A 49 3.42 -13.92 -5.59
C VAL A 49 2.98 -12.47 -5.40
N GLY A 50 3.91 -11.57 -5.04
CA GLY A 50 3.62 -10.20 -4.62
C GLY A 50 3.27 -10.05 -3.14
N GLY A 51 3.11 -11.17 -2.39
CA GLY A 51 2.86 -11.13 -0.95
C GLY A 51 1.58 -10.39 -0.59
N SER A 52 1.62 -9.61 0.48
CA SER A 52 0.46 -8.89 0.98
C SER A 52 -0.02 -7.78 0.01
N SER A 53 0.83 -7.26 -0.88
CA SER A 53 0.38 -6.31 -1.91
C SER A 53 -0.61 -6.93 -2.92
N SER A 54 -0.64 -8.27 -3.02
CA SER A 54 -1.60 -8.99 -3.87
C SER A 54 -2.95 -9.26 -3.20
N ILE A 55 -3.09 -8.99 -1.89
CA ILE A 55 -4.34 -9.23 -1.14
C ILE A 55 -4.79 -8.05 -0.28
N ASN A 56 -4.02 -6.96 -0.18
CA ASN A 56 -4.37 -5.78 0.61
C ASN A 56 -5.52 -4.96 0.00
N GLY A 57 -5.99 -3.93 0.71
CA GLY A 57 -7.01 -2.98 0.24
C GLY A 57 -6.53 -1.95 -0.77
N MET A 58 -5.28 -2.05 -1.24
CA MET A 58 -4.66 -1.18 -2.26
C MET A 58 -4.52 0.30 -1.88
N VAL A 59 -4.92 0.73 -0.70
CA VAL A 59 -4.76 2.12 -0.28
C VAL A 59 -3.29 2.52 -0.34
N TYR A 60 -3.00 3.64 -1.01
CA TYR A 60 -1.67 4.20 -1.10
C TYR A 60 -1.59 5.45 -0.23
N VAL A 61 -0.80 5.38 0.82
CA VAL A 61 -0.54 6.48 1.75
C VAL A 61 0.91 6.41 2.21
N ARG A 62 1.57 7.56 2.24
CA ARG A 62 2.93 7.69 2.77
C ARG A 62 2.88 7.85 4.29
N GLY A 63 3.96 7.50 4.98
CA GLY A 63 4.17 7.89 6.37
C GLY A 63 4.20 9.42 6.50
N HIS A 64 3.79 9.93 7.65
CA HIS A 64 3.82 11.37 7.93
C HIS A 64 5.26 11.88 8.02
N ALA A 65 5.51 13.11 7.55
CA ALA A 65 6.85 13.70 7.57
C ALA A 65 7.49 13.68 8.97
N ARG A 66 6.71 13.96 10.01
CA ARG A 66 7.18 13.96 11.42
C ARG A 66 7.63 12.60 11.90
N ASP A 67 7.08 11.48 11.37
CA ASP A 67 7.53 10.14 11.76
C ASP A 67 8.98 9.93 11.34
N PHE A 68 9.32 10.30 10.11
CA PHE A 68 10.67 10.20 9.57
C PHE A 68 11.65 11.16 10.25
N ASP A 69 11.22 12.39 10.51
CA ASP A 69 12.04 13.37 11.21
C ASP A 69 12.30 12.93 12.66
N THR A 70 11.33 12.29 13.31
CA THR A 70 11.50 11.68 14.62
C THR A 70 12.50 10.52 14.57
N TRP A 71 12.44 9.66 13.56
CA TRP A 71 13.43 8.58 13.40
C TRP A 71 14.85 9.11 13.25
N GLU A 72 15.02 10.16 12.45
CA GLU A 72 16.33 10.85 12.34
C GLU A 72 16.81 11.38 13.70
N ALA A 73 15.94 12.05 14.43
CA ALA A 73 16.25 12.58 15.76
C ALA A 73 16.60 11.48 16.77
N MET A 74 15.99 10.28 16.64
CA MET A 74 16.29 9.09 17.46
C MET A 74 17.57 8.36 17.03
N GLY A 75 18.29 8.84 16.03
CA GLY A 75 19.60 8.32 15.60
C GLY A 75 19.59 7.58 14.28
N ALA A 76 18.45 7.41 13.60
CA ALA A 76 18.38 6.81 12.25
C ALA A 76 18.82 7.86 11.19
N ARG A 77 20.13 8.12 11.13
CA ARG A 77 20.70 9.14 10.23
C ARG A 77 20.37 8.87 8.76
N GLY A 78 19.94 9.90 8.03
CA GLY A 78 19.54 9.79 6.63
C GLY A 78 18.07 9.39 6.44
N TRP A 79 17.28 9.32 7.51
CA TRP A 79 15.85 8.98 7.48
C TRP A 79 14.92 10.18 7.61
N ALA A 80 15.42 11.41 7.77
CA ALA A 80 14.54 12.59 7.76
C ALA A 80 13.70 12.64 6.48
N TYR A 81 12.49 13.20 6.57
CA TYR A 81 11.55 13.21 5.44
C TYR A 81 12.14 13.78 4.15
N LYS A 82 12.95 14.85 4.26
CA LYS A 82 13.67 15.42 3.11
C LYS A 82 14.55 14.42 2.35
N HIS A 83 15.08 13.40 3.03
CA HIS A 83 15.90 12.35 2.41
C HIS A 83 15.03 11.24 1.81
N VAL A 84 13.97 10.83 2.52
CA VAL A 84 13.11 9.72 2.06
C VAL A 84 12.12 10.15 0.96
N LEU A 85 11.78 11.43 0.86
CA LEU A 85 10.90 11.96 -0.19
C LEU A 85 11.38 11.60 -1.60
N ALA A 86 12.69 11.67 -1.85
CA ALA A 86 13.27 11.30 -3.14
C ALA A 86 12.98 9.83 -3.52
N TYR A 87 12.95 8.94 -2.53
CA TYR A 87 12.60 7.52 -2.73
C TYR A 87 11.12 7.33 -2.98
N PHE A 88 10.24 8.03 -2.25
CA PHE A 88 8.81 8.02 -2.53
C PHE A 88 8.51 8.47 -3.96
N LYS A 89 9.11 9.57 -4.40
CA LYS A 89 8.95 10.07 -5.78
C LYS A 89 9.46 9.07 -6.81
N ARG A 90 10.61 8.44 -6.57
CA ARG A 90 11.18 7.44 -7.50
C ARG A 90 10.34 6.17 -7.58
N MET A 91 9.63 5.83 -6.51
CA MET A 91 8.82 4.61 -6.44
C MET A 91 7.51 4.75 -7.19
N GLU A 92 6.85 5.90 -7.15
CA GLU A 92 5.48 6.07 -7.62
C GLU A 92 5.35 6.65 -9.03
N ASN A 93 4.23 6.30 -9.64
CA ASN A 93 3.70 6.94 -10.84
C ASN A 93 2.28 7.40 -10.51
N SER A 94 2.16 8.64 -10.05
CA SER A 94 0.88 9.25 -9.70
C SER A 94 0.22 9.88 -10.92
N SER A 95 -1.06 9.60 -11.13
CA SER A 95 -1.86 10.17 -12.21
C SER A 95 -2.31 11.62 -11.97
N GLY A 96 -1.81 12.25 -10.96
CA GLY A 96 -2.07 13.64 -10.58
C GLY A 96 -1.77 13.82 -9.11
N GLY A 97 -1.20 14.93 -8.75
CA GLY A 97 -0.80 15.25 -7.39
C GLY A 97 0.01 16.52 -7.38
N GLU A 98 0.42 16.92 -6.19
CA GLU A 98 1.12 18.18 -5.99
C GLU A 98 2.53 18.12 -6.56
N GLU A 99 2.85 19.08 -7.44
CA GLU A 99 4.17 19.20 -8.03
C GLU A 99 5.25 19.34 -6.94
N GLY A 100 6.41 18.74 -7.18
CA GLY A 100 7.49 18.71 -6.21
C GLY A 100 7.37 17.60 -5.16
N TRP A 101 6.17 17.16 -4.82
CA TRP A 101 5.90 16.12 -3.81
C TRP A 101 5.67 14.74 -4.40
N ARG A 102 5.16 14.67 -5.62
CA ARG A 102 4.75 13.42 -6.26
C ARG A 102 5.72 12.98 -7.35
N GLY A 103 5.80 11.66 -7.56
CA GLY A 103 6.54 11.04 -8.65
C GLY A 103 5.60 10.63 -9.79
N VAL A 104 6.10 10.68 -11.04
CA VAL A 104 5.30 10.40 -12.25
C VAL A 104 5.87 9.29 -13.13
N ASP A 105 7.10 8.82 -12.84
CA ASP A 105 7.83 7.85 -13.68
C ASP A 105 8.18 6.55 -12.95
N GLY A 106 7.74 6.39 -11.71
CA GLY A 106 8.05 5.22 -10.91
C GLY A 106 7.26 3.98 -11.34
N PRO A 107 7.67 2.79 -10.92
CA PRO A 107 7.02 1.53 -11.31
C PRO A 107 5.68 1.27 -10.60
N MET A 108 5.40 1.96 -9.49
CA MET A 108 4.18 1.79 -8.71
C MET A 108 3.12 2.79 -9.18
N HIS A 109 2.20 2.34 -10.02
CA HIS A 109 1.08 3.17 -10.46
C HIS A 109 0.10 3.43 -9.31
N VAL A 110 -0.22 4.70 -9.14
CA VAL A 110 -1.16 5.21 -8.12
C VAL A 110 -2.28 5.98 -8.82
N LYS A 111 -3.50 5.55 -8.59
CA LYS A 111 -4.70 6.18 -9.14
C LYS A 111 -5.49 6.85 -8.02
N ARG A 112 -5.82 8.11 -8.21
CA ARG A 112 -6.75 8.82 -7.32
C ARG A 112 -8.18 8.36 -7.57
N GLY A 113 -8.95 8.13 -6.49
CA GLY A 113 -10.36 7.80 -6.56
C GLY A 113 -11.18 8.95 -7.14
N THR A 114 -12.23 8.59 -7.87
CA THR A 114 -13.23 9.56 -8.33
C THR A 114 -14.18 9.90 -7.19
N ARG A 115 -14.56 11.18 -7.06
CA ARG A 115 -15.49 11.63 -6.02
C ARG A 115 -16.94 11.64 -6.54
N LEU A 116 -17.34 10.63 -7.33
CA LEU A 116 -18.63 10.63 -8.02
C LEU A 116 -19.82 10.26 -7.12
N ASN A 117 -19.56 9.55 -6.01
CA ASN A 117 -20.64 9.18 -5.09
C ASN A 117 -21.08 10.40 -4.27
N PRO A 118 -22.37 10.80 -4.27
CA PRO A 118 -22.87 11.93 -3.50
C PRO A 118 -22.59 11.84 -2.00
N LEU A 119 -22.64 10.64 -1.41
CA LEU A 119 -22.32 10.42 0.01
C LEU A 119 -20.86 10.73 0.31
N TYR A 120 -19.97 10.54 -0.65
CA TYR A 120 -18.56 10.88 -0.49
C TYR A 120 -18.35 12.42 -0.42
N GLN A 121 -19.08 13.16 -1.24
CA GLN A 121 -19.08 14.63 -1.19
C GLN A 121 -19.66 15.13 0.13
N ALA A 122 -20.80 14.58 0.54
CA ALA A 122 -21.44 14.92 1.81
C ALA A 122 -20.51 14.64 3.01
N PHE A 123 -19.75 13.53 2.99
CA PHE A 123 -18.80 13.21 4.05
C PHE A 123 -17.64 14.20 4.13
N ILE A 124 -17.08 14.62 2.99
CA ILE A 124 -16.03 15.65 2.97
C ILE A 124 -16.57 16.98 3.47
N GLU A 125 -17.77 17.36 3.06
CA GLU A 125 -18.40 18.60 3.49
C GLU A 125 -18.72 18.61 4.99
N ALA A 126 -19.25 17.52 5.52
CA ALA A 126 -19.45 17.35 6.96
C ALA A 126 -18.15 17.50 7.75
N GLY A 127 -17.05 16.97 7.22
CA GLY A 127 -15.71 17.18 7.81
C GLY A 127 -15.31 18.65 7.84
N ARG A 128 -15.56 19.38 6.75
CA ARG A 128 -15.30 20.82 6.65
C ARG A 128 -16.14 21.63 7.63
N GLU A 129 -17.44 21.32 7.71
CA GLU A 129 -18.36 21.96 8.66
C GLU A 129 -17.96 21.70 10.12
N ALA A 130 -17.39 20.54 10.41
CA ALA A 130 -16.85 20.20 11.73
C ALA A 130 -15.48 20.83 12.03
N GLY A 131 -14.96 21.69 11.14
CA GLY A 131 -13.70 22.42 11.32
C GLY A 131 -12.45 21.66 10.91
N TYR A 132 -12.58 20.51 10.24
CA TYR A 132 -11.42 19.78 9.71
C TYR A 132 -10.97 20.31 8.34
N SER A 133 -9.68 20.22 8.08
CA SER A 133 -9.10 20.59 6.78
C SER A 133 -9.58 19.66 5.67
N VAL A 134 -9.68 20.19 4.46
CA VAL A 134 -9.83 19.41 3.23
C VAL A 134 -8.48 19.41 2.51
N THR A 135 -7.97 18.22 2.16
CA THR A 135 -6.74 18.08 1.39
C THR A 135 -7.03 17.67 -0.04
N ALA A 136 -6.38 18.34 -0.98
CA ALA A 136 -6.40 17.94 -2.39
C ALA A 136 -5.48 16.74 -2.66
N ASP A 137 -4.40 16.60 -1.87
CA ASP A 137 -3.41 15.54 -2.00
C ASP A 137 -2.82 15.18 -0.63
N TYR A 138 -3.34 14.11 -0.01
CA TYR A 138 -2.85 13.67 1.30
C TYR A 138 -1.45 13.00 1.25
N ASN A 139 -0.87 12.83 0.07
CA ASN A 139 0.52 12.43 -0.13
C ASN A 139 1.41 13.61 -0.58
N GLY A 140 0.85 14.83 -0.67
CA GLY A 140 1.53 16.09 -0.92
C GLY A 140 2.07 16.73 0.35
N HIS A 141 2.09 18.07 0.39
CA HIS A 141 2.58 18.82 1.54
C HIS A 141 1.65 18.76 2.76
N GLN A 142 0.33 18.63 2.54
CA GLN A 142 -0.69 18.57 3.59
C GLN A 142 -1.31 17.17 3.64
N GLN A 143 -0.79 16.32 4.52
CA GLN A 143 -1.29 14.95 4.66
C GLN A 143 -2.61 14.90 5.43
N GLU A 144 -2.77 15.71 6.47
CA GLU A 144 -3.96 15.70 7.31
C GLU A 144 -5.15 16.40 6.63
N GLY A 145 -6.32 15.75 6.70
CA GLY A 145 -7.56 16.31 6.18
C GLY A 145 -8.43 15.30 5.45
N PHE A 146 -9.60 15.74 5.05
CA PHE A 146 -10.53 14.96 4.24
C PHE A 146 -10.18 15.08 2.76
N GLY A 147 -10.01 13.97 2.06
CA GLY A 147 -9.59 13.97 0.66
C GLY A 147 -9.94 12.70 -0.08
N ALA A 148 -9.66 12.67 -1.39
CA ALA A 148 -9.87 11.49 -2.21
C ALA A 148 -8.83 10.41 -1.92
N MET A 149 -9.27 9.19 -1.67
CA MET A 149 -8.38 8.05 -1.47
C MET A 149 -7.60 7.73 -2.74
N GLU A 150 -6.34 7.43 -2.59
CA GLU A 150 -5.48 6.93 -3.66
C GLU A 150 -5.25 5.43 -3.52
N MET A 151 -5.13 4.75 -4.65
CA MET A 151 -5.01 3.30 -4.69
C MET A 151 -3.95 2.84 -5.68
N THR A 152 -3.26 1.75 -5.34
CA THR A 152 -2.35 1.04 -6.25
C THR A 152 -3.16 0.22 -7.26
N VAL A 153 -3.71 0.94 -8.25
CA VAL A 153 -4.53 0.41 -9.35
C VAL A 153 -4.05 1.00 -10.67
N HIS A 154 -3.91 0.16 -11.69
CA HIS A 154 -3.54 0.58 -13.04
C HIS A 154 -4.42 -0.15 -14.07
N ASN A 155 -5.00 0.60 -15.01
CA ASN A 155 -5.87 0.08 -16.07
C ASN A 155 -6.97 -0.88 -15.56
N GLY A 156 -7.57 -0.57 -14.41
CA GLY A 156 -8.61 -1.38 -13.81
C GLY A 156 -8.14 -2.61 -13.02
N PHE A 157 -6.82 -2.86 -12.95
CA PHE A 157 -6.24 -3.97 -12.23
C PHE A 157 -5.49 -3.51 -10.99
N ARG A 158 -5.45 -4.38 -9.95
CA ARG A 158 -4.55 -4.24 -8.81
C ARG A 158 -3.11 -4.11 -9.30
N TRP A 159 -2.40 -3.10 -8.81
CA TRP A 159 -0.98 -2.92 -9.12
C TRP A 159 -0.12 -3.32 -7.92
N SER A 160 0.12 -4.63 -7.80
CA SER A 160 0.92 -5.22 -6.71
C SER A 160 2.41 -5.01 -6.92
N ALA A 161 3.21 -5.29 -5.89
CA ALA A 161 4.67 -5.33 -6.02
C ALA A 161 5.16 -6.35 -7.07
N ALA A 162 4.38 -7.41 -7.33
CA ALA A 162 4.68 -8.34 -8.42
C ALA A 162 4.56 -7.66 -9.79
N ASN A 163 3.52 -6.84 -9.99
CA ASN A 163 3.34 -6.09 -11.23
C ASN A 163 4.40 -4.98 -11.39
N ALA A 164 4.61 -4.20 -10.32
CA ALA A 164 5.50 -3.05 -10.35
C ALA A 164 6.99 -3.42 -10.47
N TYR A 165 7.43 -4.46 -9.79
CA TYR A 165 8.86 -4.76 -9.62
C TYR A 165 9.27 -6.15 -10.10
N LEU A 166 8.57 -7.22 -9.67
CA LEU A 166 9.02 -8.59 -9.92
C LEU A 166 8.95 -8.93 -11.42
N ARG A 167 7.83 -8.68 -12.09
CA ARG A 167 7.68 -8.98 -13.53
C ARG A 167 8.71 -8.27 -14.40
N PRO A 168 8.99 -6.96 -14.22
CA PRO A 168 10.10 -6.30 -14.90
C PRO A 168 11.47 -6.92 -14.56
N ALA A 169 11.71 -7.29 -13.29
CA ALA A 169 12.97 -7.89 -12.87
C ALA A 169 13.22 -9.26 -13.51
N LEU A 170 12.18 -10.08 -13.66
CA LEU A 170 12.28 -11.40 -14.30
C LEU A 170 12.73 -11.33 -15.77
N LYS A 171 12.43 -10.21 -16.46
CA LYS A 171 12.88 -10.00 -17.86
C LYS A 171 14.42 -9.89 -17.98
N ARG A 172 15.10 -9.49 -16.91
CA ARG A 172 16.56 -9.29 -16.89
C ARG A 172 17.38 -10.59 -16.77
N LYS A 173 16.72 -11.74 -16.57
CA LYS A 173 17.34 -13.07 -16.40
C LYS A 173 18.29 -13.21 -15.19
N THR A 174 18.45 -12.17 -14.37
CA THR A 174 19.26 -12.17 -13.14
C THR A 174 18.46 -12.60 -11.91
N VAL A 175 17.14 -12.76 -12.06
CA VAL A 175 16.22 -13.15 -10.99
C VAL A 175 15.52 -14.44 -11.38
N LYS A 176 15.50 -15.41 -10.46
CA LYS A 176 14.74 -16.65 -10.59
C LYS A 176 13.60 -16.67 -9.59
N LEU A 177 12.38 -16.84 -10.06
CA LEU A 177 11.21 -17.01 -9.21
C LEU A 177 10.97 -18.49 -8.94
N VAL A 178 10.94 -18.87 -7.65
CA VAL A 178 10.54 -20.19 -7.20
C VAL A 178 9.27 -20.05 -6.36
N THR A 179 8.16 -20.62 -6.84
CA THR A 179 6.88 -20.62 -6.12
C THR A 179 6.73 -21.90 -5.31
N ARG A 180 5.78 -21.89 -4.34
CA ARG A 180 5.49 -23.03 -3.44
C ARG A 180 6.70 -23.48 -2.62
N ALA A 181 7.74 -22.65 -2.50
CA ALA A 181 8.89 -22.85 -1.65
C ALA A 181 8.69 -22.10 -0.32
N PHE A 182 8.82 -22.81 0.78
CA PHE A 182 8.72 -22.24 2.12
C PHE A 182 10.12 -21.87 2.60
N ALA A 183 10.38 -20.58 2.81
CA ALA A 183 11.65 -20.12 3.37
C ALA A 183 11.69 -20.46 4.87
N ARG A 184 12.59 -21.33 5.27
CA ARG A 184 12.73 -21.79 6.66
C ARG A 184 13.68 -20.91 7.47
N ARG A 185 14.77 -20.46 6.85
CA ARG A 185 15.79 -19.61 7.48
C ARG A 185 16.60 -18.87 6.42
N ILE A 186 17.18 -17.75 6.80
CA ILE A 186 18.25 -17.06 6.07
C ILE A 186 19.56 -17.61 6.61
N VAL A 187 20.45 -18.01 5.71
CA VAL A 187 21.81 -18.41 6.04
C VAL A 187 22.71 -17.23 5.71
N LEU A 188 23.46 -16.74 6.70
CA LEU A 188 24.49 -15.72 6.54
C LEU A 188 25.85 -16.44 6.52
N GLU A 189 26.67 -16.16 5.53
CA GLU A 189 28.05 -16.64 5.39
C GLU A 189 29.03 -15.56 5.84
#